data_c86122ba247fb6930baa98bd834b482a
#
_entry.id   c86122ba247fb6930baa98bd834b482a
#
_cell.length_a   1.000
_cell.length_b   1.000
_cell.length_c   1.000
_cell.angle_alpha   90.00
_cell.angle_beta   90.00
_cell.angle_gamma   90.00
#
_symmetry.space_group_name_H-M   'P 1'
#
loop_
_entity.id
_entity.type
_entity.pdbx_description
1 polymer ?
#
loop_
_entity_poly.entity_id
_entity_poly.type
_entity_poly.pdbx_seq_one_letter_code
_entity_poly.pdbx_strand_id
1 'polypeptide(L)'
;MKMKTKNHVWHFLWGLLALVSFCFVSCKDDDEGGEQPFDPSKPVVISDFTPKEGGLGSRLVLYGDNFGNDVSKVKVTIGGQTASVIGIKNHNLYCFVPARAYDGDIEVSILDDRGEEIAYAEAEENFVYKKKMLVTTLIGETDPEIADENKNFDVKDGPWGDCGGLEKMEWMVFDPNNKDKLYVCGGAKTHRVVDFSKKTLGT
;
A
#
# COMPACT_ATOMS: atom_id res chain seq x y z
N MET A 1 -81.87 25.45 9.39
CA MET A 1 -80.53 25.86 9.80
C MET A 1 -79.52 24.94 9.11
N LYS A 2 -78.97 25.36 7.91
CA LYS A 2 -78.08 24.55 7.10
C LYS A 2 -76.63 24.96 7.39
N MET A 3 -75.86 24.09 8.02
CA MET A 3 -74.44 24.34 8.28
C MET A 3 -73.61 24.23 6.98
N LYS A 4 -72.95 25.30 6.60
CA LYS A 4 -71.95 25.37 5.55
C LYS A 4 -70.60 24.94 6.13
N THR A 5 -70.24 23.67 6.02
CA THR A 5 -68.94 23.15 6.45
C THR A 5 -68.25 22.33 5.32
N LYS A 6 -68.24 22.86 4.11
CA LYS A 6 -67.68 22.10 3.00
C LYS A 6 -66.38 22.68 2.35
N ASN A 7 -66.01 23.90 2.73
CA ASN A 7 -64.89 24.58 2.05
C ASN A 7 -63.51 24.50 2.76
N HIS A 8 -63.51 24.27 4.08
CA HIS A 8 -62.25 24.22 4.82
C HIS A 8 -61.47 22.91 4.61
N VAL A 9 -62.16 21.80 4.39
CA VAL A 9 -61.49 20.48 4.18
C VAL A 9 -60.82 20.46 2.81
N TRP A 10 -61.35 21.13 1.78
CA TRP A 10 -60.75 21.22 0.48
C TRP A 10 -59.48 22.06 0.47
N HIS A 11 -59.41 23.16 1.19
CA HIS A 11 -58.22 23.98 1.30
C HIS A 11 -57.16 23.27 2.17
N PHE A 12 -57.56 22.47 3.18
CA PHE A 12 -56.62 21.64 3.92
C PHE A 12 -56.01 20.53 3.07
N LEU A 13 -56.78 19.90 2.19
CA LEU A 13 -56.30 18.86 1.27
C LEU A 13 -55.32 19.45 0.25
N TRP A 14 -55.57 20.64 -0.26
CA TRP A 14 -54.66 21.35 -1.17
C TRP A 14 -53.38 21.81 -0.48
N GLY A 15 -53.45 22.28 0.77
CA GLY A 15 -52.30 22.65 1.57
C GLY A 15 -51.42 21.44 1.91
N LEU A 16 -52.02 20.26 2.22
CA LEU A 16 -51.31 19.04 2.48
C LEU A 16 -50.61 18.49 1.21
N LEU A 17 -51.27 18.59 0.04
CA LEU A 17 -50.70 18.18 -1.28
C LEU A 17 -49.52 19.06 -1.68
N ALA A 18 -49.56 20.39 -1.37
CA ALA A 18 -48.47 21.31 -1.64
C ALA A 18 -47.26 21.06 -0.70
N LEU A 19 -47.50 20.63 0.55
CA LEU A 19 -46.45 20.33 1.52
C LEU A 19 -45.69 19.05 1.16
N VAL A 20 -46.36 18.04 0.58
CA VAL A 20 -45.75 16.77 0.15
C VAL A 20 -44.92 16.97 -1.12
N SER A 21 -45.25 17.95 -1.99
CA SER A 21 -44.45 18.26 -3.19
C SER A 21 -43.09 18.90 -2.87
N PHE A 22 -42.89 19.46 -1.67
CA PHE A 22 -41.61 20.08 -1.29
C PHE A 22 -40.59 19.11 -0.71
N CYS A 23 -40.98 17.86 -0.41
CA CYS A 23 -40.07 16.85 0.14
C CYS A 23 -39.30 16.05 -0.93
N PHE A 24 -39.48 16.34 -2.20
CA PHE A 24 -38.71 15.74 -3.31
C PHE A 24 -37.65 16.69 -3.89
N VAL A 25 -37.18 17.65 -3.11
CA VAL A 25 -35.85 18.18 -3.36
C VAL A 25 -34.89 17.11 -2.85
N SER A 26 -34.75 16.04 -3.61
CA SER A 26 -33.61 15.15 -3.55
C SER A 26 -32.37 16.04 -3.54
N CYS A 27 -31.59 16.00 -2.45
CA CYS A 27 -30.19 16.34 -2.56
C CYS A 27 -29.68 15.52 -3.73
N LYS A 28 -29.43 16.16 -4.87
CA LYS A 28 -28.39 15.71 -5.75
C LYS A 28 -27.16 15.79 -4.88
N ASP A 29 -26.71 14.68 -4.37
CA ASP A 29 -25.30 14.52 -4.07
C ASP A 29 -24.62 14.87 -5.38
N ASP A 30 -23.99 16.02 -5.42
CA ASP A 30 -23.06 16.40 -6.48
C ASP A 30 -21.80 15.53 -6.33
N ASP A 31 -21.97 14.19 -6.30
CA ASP A 31 -20.97 13.22 -6.67
C ASP A 31 -20.82 13.23 -8.21
N GLU A 32 -20.66 14.42 -8.77
CA GLU A 32 -20.14 14.56 -10.14
C GLU A 32 -18.63 14.28 -10.21
N GLY A 33 -18.09 13.55 -9.22
CA GLY A 33 -16.79 12.91 -9.31
C GLY A 33 -16.87 11.54 -9.93
N GLY A 34 -17.70 11.32 -10.93
CA GLY A 34 -17.64 10.13 -11.76
C GLY A 34 -16.22 10.03 -12.34
N GLU A 35 -15.58 8.88 -12.15
CA GLU A 35 -14.25 8.59 -12.67
C GLU A 35 -14.23 8.93 -14.17
N GLN A 36 -13.59 10.05 -14.50
CA GLN A 36 -13.53 10.53 -15.88
C GLN A 36 -12.49 9.69 -16.63
N PRO A 37 -12.78 9.19 -17.83
CA PRO A 37 -11.77 8.58 -18.67
C PRO A 37 -10.67 9.59 -19.01
N PHE A 38 -9.47 9.09 -19.30
CA PHE A 38 -8.39 9.92 -19.78
C PHE A 38 -8.79 10.71 -21.03
N ASP A 39 -8.57 12.02 -21.02
CA ASP A 39 -8.84 12.91 -22.14
C ASP A 39 -7.52 13.29 -22.83
N PRO A 40 -7.25 12.79 -24.04
CA PRO A 40 -5.99 13.08 -24.74
C PRO A 40 -5.85 14.54 -25.18
N SER A 41 -6.90 15.35 -25.10
CA SER A 41 -6.85 16.79 -25.42
C SER A 41 -6.36 17.64 -24.24
N LYS A 42 -6.24 17.06 -23.04
CA LYS A 42 -5.81 17.74 -21.82
C LYS A 42 -4.49 17.16 -21.32
N PRO A 43 -3.62 17.98 -20.72
CA PRO A 43 -2.42 17.47 -20.08
C PRO A 43 -2.77 16.64 -18.84
N VAL A 44 -1.95 15.65 -18.54
CA VAL A 44 -1.91 15.04 -17.20
C VAL A 44 -1.18 16.01 -16.26
N VAL A 45 -1.68 16.22 -15.06
CA VAL A 45 -1.11 17.16 -14.11
C VAL A 45 -1.03 16.53 -12.73
N ILE A 46 0.12 16.64 -12.08
CA ILE A 46 0.30 16.38 -10.65
C ILE A 46 0.39 17.75 -9.98
N SER A 47 -0.60 18.12 -9.18
CA SER A 47 -0.61 19.41 -8.48
C SER A 47 0.04 19.33 -7.11
N ASP A 48 -0.05 18.18 -6.44
CA ASP A 48 0.53 17.94 -5.12
C ASP A 48 0.54 16.43 -4.81
N PHE A 49 1.19 16.05 -3.71
CA PHE A 49 1.10 14.69 -3.19
C PHE A 49 1.27 14.65 -1.66
N THR A 50 0.76 13.60 -1.05
CA THR A 50 0.88 13.39 0.40
C THR A 50 0.97 11.89 0.73
N PRO A 51 1.81 11.49 1.72
CA PRO A 51 2.78 12.30 2.47
C PRO A 51 4.02 12.66 1.63
N LYS A 52 4.74 13.71 2.04
CA LYS A 52 6.00 14.12 1.38
C LYS A 52 7.16 13.17 1.64
N GLU A 53 7.04 12.33 2.66
CA GLU A 53 8.03 11.33 3.04
C GLU A 53 7.38 10.02 3.47
N GLY A 54 8.06 8.90 3.24
CA GLY A 54 7.57 7.59 3.65
C GLY A 54 8.52 6.47 3.21
N GLY A 55 8.27 5.27 3.67
CA GLY A 55 9.05 4.08 3.30
C GLY A 55 8.22 3.06 2.53
N LEU A 56 8.78 1.88 2.33
CA LEU A 56 8.08 0.75 1.69
C LEU A 56 6.68 0.55 2.25
N GLY A 57 5.70 0.47 1.35
CA GLY A 57 4.30 0.22 1.68
C GLY A 57 3.54 1.42 2.26
N SER A 58 4.17 2.60 2.36
CA SER A 58 3.45 3.82 2.69
C SER A 58 2.41 4.12 1.61
N ARG A 59 1.21 4.51 2.03
CA ARG A 59 0.18 4.99 1.09
C ARG A 59 0.54 6.39 0.65
N LEU A 60 0.54 6.60 -0.65
CA LEU A 60 0.76 7.88 -1.28
C LEU A 60 -0.49 8.26 -2.08
N VAL A 61 -0.90 9.51 -1.94
CA VAL A 61 -1.99 10.10 -2.71
C VAL A 61 -1.39 11.20 -3.57
N LEU A 62 -1.59 11.10 -4.88
CA LEU A 62 -1.23 12.13 -5.84
C LEU A 62 -2.51 12.92 -6.16
N TYR A 63 -2.46 14.23 -5.98
CA TYR A 63 -3.52 15.17 -6.36
C TYR A 63 -3.21 15.71 -7.74
N GLY A 64 -4.20 15.76 -8.60
CA GLY A 64 -3.95 16.24 -9.94
C GLY A 64 -5.17 16.18 -10.83
N ASP A 65 -4.97 16.07 -12.12
CA ASP A 65 -6.05 15.96 -13.09
C ASP A 65 -5.67 15.05 -14.26
N ASN A 66 -6.69 14.49 -14.89
CA ASN A 66 -6.61 13.71 -16.12
C ASN A 66 -5.82 12.39 -16.00
N PHE A 67 -5.87 11.75 -14.83
CA PHE A 67 -5.27 10.42 -14.64
C PHE A 67 -6.07 9.26 -15.29
N GLY A 68 -7.30 9.56 -15.77
CA GLY A 68 -8.22 8.54 -16.27
C GLY A 68 -8.94 7.79 -15.15
N ASN A 69 -9.58 6.68 -15.52
CA ASN A 69 -10.37 5.83 -14.61
C ASN A 69 -9.93 4.36 -14.63
N ASP A 70 -8.95 4.00 -15.44
CA ASP A 70 -8.42 2.64 -15.58
C ASP A 70 -7.02 2.55 -14.99
N VAL A 71 -6.90 1.95 -13.80
CA VAL A 71 -5.62 1.77 -13.11
C VAL A 71 -4.60 0.93 -13.89
N SER A 72 -5.07 0.06 -14.80
CA SER A 72 -4.18 -0.76 -15.61
C SER A 72 -3.42 0.02 -16.68
N LYS A 73 -3.93 1.21 -17.00
CA LYS A 73 -3.33 2.16 -17.95
C LYS A 73 -2.51 3.26 -17.28
N VAL A 74 -2.35 3.22 -15.97
CA VAL A 74 -1.59 4.21 -15.23
C VAL A 74 -0.38 3.57 -14.59
N LYS A 75 0.79 4.07 -14.93
CA LYS A 75 2.06 3.69 -14.31
C LYS A 75 2.56 4.86 -13.48
N VAL A 76 2.89 4.58 -12.22
CA VAL A 76 3.52 5.54 -11.31
C VAL A 76 4.93 5.06 -11.02
N THR A 77 5.90 5.96 -11.08
CA THR A 77 7.26 5.72 -10.59
C THR A 77 7.61 6.69 -9.46
N ILE A 78 8.36 6.20 -8.50
CA ILE A 78 8.86 6.97 -7.36
C ILE A 78 10.35 6.68 -7.23
N GLY A 79 11.19 7.69 -7.44
CA GLY A 79 12.64 7.51 -7.46
C GLY A 79 13.10 6.42 -8.45
N GLY A 80 12.47 6.36 -9.63
CA GLY A 80 12.74 5.39 -10.67
C GLY A 80 12.19 3.97 -10.44
N GLN A 81 11.46 3.71 -9.34
CA GLN A 81 10.85 2.41 -9.06
C GLN A 81 9.34 2.44 -9.29
N THR A 82 8.82 1.41 -9.96
CA THR A 82 7.38 1.31 -10.23
C THR A 82 6.58 1.09 -8.94
N ALA A 83 5.62 1.99 -8.68
CA ALA A 83 4.69 1.93 -7.57
C ALA A 83 3.47 1.07 -7.91
N SER A 84 2.85 0.47 -6.92
CA SER A 84 1.60 -0.25 -7.08
C SER A 84 0.43 0.72 -6.99
N VAL A 85 -0.24 0.97 -8.11
CA VAL A 85 -1.46 1.79 -8.17
C VAL A 85 -2.63 1.01 -7.58
N ILE A 86 -3.36 1.63 -6.64
CA ILE A 86 -4.49 1.01 -5.93
C ILE A 86 -5.81 1.44 -6.54
N GLY A 87 -5.90 2.69 -6.96
CA GLY A 87 -7.12 3.26 -7.50
C GLY A 87 -6.96 4.71 -7.93
N ILE A 88 -7.95 5.18 -8.66
CA ILE A 88 -8.10 6.58 -9.07
C ILE A 88 -9.51 6.98 -8.65
N LYS A 89 -9.65 8.07 -7.92
CA LYS A 89 -10.96 8.58 -7.50
C LYS A 89 -10.91 10.10 -7.30
N ASN A 90 -11.89 10.82 -7.85
CA ASN A 90 -12.05 12.26 -7.65
C ASN A 90 -10.76 13.04 -7.93
N HIS A 91 -10.15 12.85 -9.09
CA HIS A 91 -8.87 13.47 -9.49
C HIS A 91 -7.65 13.08 -8.61
N ASN A 92 -7.80 12.09 -7.74
CA ASN A 92 -6.72 11.59 -6.89
C ASN A 92 -6.30 10.20 -7.35
N LEU A 93 -4.98 9.99 -7.39
CA LEU A 93 -4.39 8.70 -7.67
C LEU A 93 -3.77 8.15 -6.39
N TYR A 94 -4.11 6.91 -6.07
CA TYR A 94 -3.68 6.23 -4.84
C TYR A 94 -2.69 5.13 -5.20
N CYS A 95 -1.51 5.14 -4.56
CA CYS A 95 -0.51 4.10 -4.78
C CYS A 95 0.26 3.76 -3.49
N PHE A 96 1.04 2.68 -3.54
CA PHE A 96 1.98 2.33 -2.48
C PHE A 96 3.41 2.64 -2.91
N VAL A 97 4.18 3.21 -1.99
CA VAL A 97 5.61 3.45 -2.17
C VAL A 97 6.33 2.11 -2.32
N PRO A 98 7.07 1.88 -3.43
CA PRO A 98 7.74 0.62 -3.70
C PRO A 98 9.01 0.45 -2.85
N ALA A 99 9.55 -0.78 -2.84
CA ALA A 99 10.85 -1.04 -2.26
C ALA A 99 11.95 -0.33 -3.07
N ARG A 100 12.96 0.18 -2.39
CA ARG A 100 14.13 0.82 -3.02
C ARG A 100 13.80 2.04 -3.88
N ALA A 101 12.72 2.74 -3.56
CA ALA A 101 12.32 3.94 -4.27
C ALA A 101 13.36 5.08 -4.18
N TYR A 102 14.17 5.11 -3.15
CA TYR A 102 15.12 6.22 -2.88
C TYR A 102 14.43 7.60 -2.92
N ASP A 103 15.17 8.62 -2.52
CA ASP A 103 14.72 10.00 -2.69
C ASP A 103 14.72 10.32 -4.19
N GLY A 104 13.64 10.91 -4.70
CA GLY A 104 13.56 11.22 -6.11
C GLY A 104 12.16 11.61 -6.59
N ASP A 105 12.06 11.76 -7.87
CA ASP A 105 10.90 12.27 -8.58
C ASP A 105 9.71 11.32 -8.48
N ILE A 106 8.52 11.89 -8.52
CA ILE A 106 7.28 11.14 -8.70
C ILE A 106 6.79 11.42 -10.12
N GLU A 107 6.64 10.36 -10.88
CA GLU A 107 6.21 10.43 -12.26
C GLU A 107 4.92 9.62 -12.46
N VAL A 108 4.03 10.11 -13.30
CA VAL A 108 2.83 9.42 -13.76
C VAL A 108 2.84 9.34 -15.26
N SER A 109 2.76 8.12 -15.79
CA SER A 109 2.63 7.86 -17.22
C SER A 109 1.26 7.24 -17.49
N ILE A 110 0.57 7.72 -18.50
CA ILE A 110 -0.65 7.11 -19.04
C ILE A 110 -0.27 6.25 -20.23
N LEU A 111 -0.74 5.02 -20.23
CA LEU A 111 -0.42 4.01 -21.22
C LEU A 111 -1.60 3.74 -22.16
N ASP A 112 -1.34 3.45 -23.41
CA ASP A 112 -2.34 2.94 -24.35
C ASP A 112 -2.61 1.44 -24.15
N ASP A 113 -3.48 0.87 -25.01
CA ASP A 113 -3.82 -0.56 -24.98
C ASP A 113 -2.65 -1.50 -25.32
N ARG A 114 -1.54 -0.96 -25.86
CA ARG A 114 -0.31 -1.69 -26.15
C ARG A 114 0.72 -1.56 -25.05
N GLY A 115 0.44 -0.72 -24.02
CA GLY A 115 1.37 -0.41 -22.95
C GLY A 115 2.41 0.66 -23.31
N GLU A 116 2.20 1.41 -24.41
CA GLU A 116 3.04 2.53 -24.79
C GLU A 116 2.60 3.80 -24.07
N GLU A 117 3.57 4.62 -23.65
CA GLU A 117 3.28 5.89 -22.96
C GLU A 117 2.71 6.92 -23.95
N ILE A 118 1.54 7.46 -23.63
CA ILE A 118 0.84 8.46 -24.45
C ILE A 118 0.75 9.82 -23.76
N ALA A 119 0.93 9.88 -22.43
CA ALA A 119 0.98 11.12 -21.67
C ALA A 119 1.84 10.91 -20.41
N TYR A 120 2.42 12.00 -19.91
CA TYR A 120 3.36 12.01 -18.81
C TYR A 120 3.19 13.25 -17.95
N ALA A 121 3.41 13.12 -16.65
CA ALA A 121 3.54 14.22 -15.71
C ALA A 121 4.54 13.87 -14.62
N GLU A 122 5.21 14.89 -14.10
CA GLU A 122 6.15 14.81 -13.00
C GLU A 122 5.74 15.79 -11.90
N ALA A 123 5.91 15.39 -10.63
CA ALA A 123 5.65 16.27 -9.51
C ALA A 123 6.75 17.33 -9.37
N GLU A 124 6.38 18.55 -8.96
CA GLU A 124 7.36 19.62 -8.75
C GLU A 124 8.33 19.34 -7.61
N GLU A 125 7.91 18.58 -6.60
CA GLU A 125 8.69 18.25 -5.42
C GLU A 125 9.08 16.76 -5.42
N ASN A 126 10.29 16.47 -4.92
CA ASN A 126 10.77 15.11 -4.76
C ASN A 126 10.18 14.44 -3.53
N PHE A 127 9.94 13.12 -3.63
CA PHE A 127 9.58 12.29 -2.51
C PHE A 127 10.82 11.95 -1.67
N VAL A 128 10.70 12.02 -0.33
CA VAL A 128 11.77 11.66 0.60
C VAL A 128 11.56 10.22 1.09
N TYR A 129 12.42 9.30 0.67
CA TYR A 129 12.31 7.89 1.04
C TYR A 129 12.92 7.59 2.40
N LYS A 130 12.08 7.18 3.35
CA LYS A 130 12.53 6.76 4.69
C LYS A 130 12.85 5.27 4.69
N LYS A 131 14.12 4.94 4.75
CA LYS A 131 14.55 3.55 4.95
C LYS A 131 14.08 3.06 6.31
N LYS A 132 13.20 2.06 6.32
CA LYS A 132 12.79 1.38 7.53
C LYS A 132 13.70 0.17 7.72
N MET A 133 14.48 0.16 8.79
CA MET A 133 15.15 -1.07 9.19
C MET A 133 14.11 -2.02 9.77
N LEU A 134 13.92 -3.17 9.12
CA LEU A 134 13.14 -4.27 9.64
C LEU A 134 14.13 -5.31 10.18
N VAL A 135 14.00 -5.60 11.45
CA VAL A 135 14.65 -6.77 12.05
C VAL A 135 13.61 -7.88 12.06
N THR A 136 13.91 -8.97 11.35
CA THR A 136 13.07 -10.15 11.32
C THR A 136 13.88 -11.35 11.74
N THR A 137 13.22 -12.35 12.31
CA THR A 137 13.87 -13.65 12.57
C THR A 137 14.19 -14.30 11.24
N LEU A 138 15.45 -14.63 11.05
CA LEU A 138 15.93 -15.34 9.86
C LEU A 138 15.75 -16.84 10.02
N ILE A 139 16.12 -17.35 11.20
CA ILE A 139 16.15 -18.78 11.53
C ILE A 139 15.86 -18.93 13.03
N GLY A 140 15.18 -20.00 13.39
CA GLY A 140 14.85 -20.33 14.77
C GLY A 140 13.40 -20.06 15.12
N GLU A 141 13.00 -20.59 16.26
CA GLU A 141 11.66 -20.42 16.80
C GLU A 141 11.52 -19.10 17.53
N THR A 142 10.41 -18.44 17.29
CA THR A 142 10.11 -17.12 17.88
C THR A 142 9.01 -17.18 18.92
N ASP A 143 8.57 -18.40 19.32
CA ASP A 143 7.52 -18.53 20.31
C ASP A 143 8.05 -18.08 21.69
N PRO A 144 7.53 -16.98 22.24
CA PRO A 144 7.95 -16.49 23.55
C PRO A 144 7.61 -17.45 24.69
N GLU A 145 6.67 -18.39 24.50
CA GLU A 145 6.36 -19.42 25.52
C GLU A 145 7.44 -20.51 25.58
N ILE A 146 8.26 -20.64 24.54
CA ILE A 146 9.36 -21.60 24.46
C ILE A 146 10.68 -20.98 24.96
N ALA A 147 10.75 -19.67 25.07
CA ALA A 147 11.93 -18.93 25.55
C ALA A 147 12.15 -19.08 27.08
N ASP A 148 11.91 -20.27 27.64
CA ASP A 148 12.29 -20.60 29.01
C ASP A 148 13.80 -20.85 29.04
N GLU A 149 14.51 -20.09 29.85
CA GLU A 149 15.98 -20.14 30.01
C GLU A 149 16.52 -21.56 30.40
N ASN A 150 15.63 -22.46 30.78
CA ASN A 150 15.96 -23.83 31.20
C ASN A 150 15.59 -24.90 30.17
N LYS A 151 15.01 -24.56 29.02
CA LYS A 151 14.75 -25.54 27.97
C LYS A 151 16.00 -25.76 27.11
N ASN A 152 16.47 -26.99 27.07
CA ASN A 152 17.43 -27.44 26.05
C ASN A 152 16.77 -27.25 24.68
N PHE A 153 17.28 -26.30 23.93
CA PHE A 153 16.88 -26.15 22.53
C PHE A 153 17.44 -27.35 21.76
N ASP A 154 16.56 -28.23 21.31
CA ASP A 154 16.98 -29.36 20.49
C ASP A 154 17.60 -28.82 19.20
N VAL A 155 18.84 -29.23 18.95
CA VAL A 155 19.55 -28.92 17.71
C VAL A 155 18.85 -29.63 16.57
N LYS A 156 18.17 -28.88 15.71
CA LYS A 156 17.43 -29.41 14.57
C LYS A 156 17.97 -28.82 13.28
N ASP A 157 18.57 -29.66 12.46
CA ASP A 157 18.94 -29.28 11.07
C ASP A 157 17.71 -29.36 10.17
N GLY A 158 17.65 -28.49 9.18
CA GLY A 158 16.52 -28.47 8.25
C GLY A 158 16.34 -27.17 7.46
N PRO A 159 15.24 -27.08 6.71
CA PRO A 159 14.89 -25.87 5.97
C PRO A 159 14.48 -24.73 6.93
N TRP A 160 14.61 -23.51 6.50
CA TRP A 160 14.13 -22.35 7.24
C TRP A 160 12.63 -22.50 7.55
N GLY A 161 12.24 -22.26 8.78
CA GLY A 161 10.87 -22.48 9.27
C GLY A 161 10.64 -23.87 9.87
N ASP A 162 11.57 -24.83 9.70
CA ASP A 162 11.55 -26.14 10.36
C ASP A 162 12.96 -26.54 10.84
N CYS A 163 13.72 -25.60 11.34
CA CYS A 163 15.03 -25.79 11.93
C CYS A 163 15.15 -24.93 13.19
N GLY A 164 16.06 -25.28 14.10
CA GLY A 164 16.22 -24.57 15.35
C GLY A 164 17.46 -24.95 16.13
N GLY A 165 17.51 -24.56 17.41
CA GLY A 165 18.61 -24.89 18.29
C GLY A 165 19.86 -24.06 18.01
N LEU A 166 19.70 -22.79 17.78
CA LEU A 166 20.77 -21.80 17.89
C LEU A 166 20.87 -21.42 19.37
N GLU A 167 21.73 -22.09 20.12
CA GLU A 167 22.03 -21.74 21.49
C GLU A 167 22.67 -20.35 21.58
N LYS A 168 23.15 -19.94 22.74
CA LYS A 168 23.86 -18.69 22.94
C LYS A 168 24.95 -18.51 21.88
N MET A 169 24.70 -17.68 20.90
CA MET A 169 25.65 -17.38 19.83
C MET A 169 26.78 -16.51 20.38
N GLU A 170 28.02 -16.99 20.22
CA GLU A 170 29.20 -16.25 20.65
C GLU A 170 29.85 -15.49 19.51
N TRP A 171 29.90 -16.08 18.33
CA TRP A 171 30.40 -15.40 17.14
C TRP A 171 29.81 -15.99 15.86
N MET A 172 29.89 -15.22 14.79
CA MET A 172 29.47 -15.63 13.46
C MET A 172 30.42 -15.04 12.41
N VAL A 173 30.63 -15.76 11.34
CA VAL A 173 31.48 -15.34 10.22
C VAL A 173 30.97 -15.90 8.90
N PHE A 174 30.98 -15.08 7.87
CA PHE A 174 30.71 -15.55 6.52
C PHE A 174 31.91 -16.35 5.98
N ASP A 175 31.62 -17.37 5.20
CA ASP A 175 32.64 -18.10 4.46
C ASP A 175 33.37 -17.12 3.52
N PRO A 176 34.71 -17.02 3.59
CA PRO A 176 35.45 -16.09 2.72
C PRO A 176 35.37 -16.43 1.23
N ASN A 177 35.11 -17.69 0.91
CA ASN A 177 35.01 -18.18 -0.46
C ASN A 177 33.57 -18.36 -0.96
N ASN A 178 32.60 -18.36 -0.04
CA ASN A 178 31.18 -18.53 -0.37
C ASN A 178 30.29 -17.67 0.51
N LYS A 179 29.93 -16.49 0.04
CA LYS A 179 29.10 -15.52 0.80
C LYS A 179 27.68 -16.01 1.10
N ASP A 180 27.25 -17.12 0.51
CA ASP A 180 25.96 -17.73 0.81
C ASP A 180 26.01 -18.62 2.05
N LYS A 181 27.19 -18.76 2.70
CA LYS A 181 27.34 -19.52 3.93
C LYS A 181 27.77 -18.65 5.09
N LEU A 182 27.04 -18.76 6.20
CA LEU A 182 27.36 -18.14 7.47
C LEU A 182 27.61 -19.24 8.50
N TYR A 183 28.80 -19.26 9.05
CA TYR A 183 29.15 -20.11 10.17
C TYR A 183 28.76 -19.41 11.47
N VAL A 184 28.05 -20.14 12.34
CA VAL A 184 27.62 -19.66 13.65
C VAL A 184 28.17 -20.62 14.72
N CYS A 185 28.85 -20.08 15.70
CA CYS A 185 29.37 -20.85 16.83
C CYS A 185 28.62 -20.45 18.11
N GLY A 186 28.12 -21.46 18.80
CA GLY A 186 27.48 -21.34 20.11
C GLY A 186 28.34 -21.88 21.25
N GLY A 187 27.98 -21.50 22.49
CA GLY A 187 28.72 -21.87 23.69
C GLY A 187 28.78 -23.36 24.03
N ALA A 188 27.92 -24.20 23.46
CA ALA A 188 27.83 -25.63 23.70
C ALA A 188 28.61 -26.49 22.70
N LYS A 189 29.57 -25.97 22.00
CA LYS A 189 30.43 -26.68 21.03
C LYS A 189 29.74 -27.02 19.71
N THR A 190 28.58 -26.45 19.42
CA THR A 190 27.91 -26.66 18.14
C THR A 190 28.32 -25.59 17.14
N HIS A 191 28.88 -26.05 16.01
CA HIS A 191 29.12 -25.16 14.86
C HIS A 191 27.95 -25.38 13.90
N ARG A 192 27.25 -24.32 13.59
CA ARG A 192 26.09 -24.36 12.67
C ARG A 192 26.40 -23.63 11.39
N VAL A 193 25.89 -24.13 10.30
CA VAL A 193 26.04 -23.51 8.97
C VAL A 193 24.67 -23.06 8.47
N VAL A 194 24.52 -21.75 8.29
CA VAL A 194 23.36 -21.16 7.60
C VAL A 194 23.70 -21.09 6.12
N ASP A 195 22.96 -21.82 5.30
CA ASP A 195 23.10 -21.80 3.84
C ASP A 195 21.96 -20.94 3.25
N PHE A 196 22.31 -19.75 2.78
CA PHE A 196 21.36 -18.79 2.24
C PHE A 196 20.83 -19.20 0.87
N SER A 197 21.65 -19.92 0.07
CA SER A 197 21.25 -20.39 -1.25
C SER A 197 20.24 -21.53 -1.16
N LYS A 198 20.45 -22.45 -0.22
CA LYS A 198 19.56 -23.60 0.02
C LYS A 198 18.43 -23.28 0.99
N LYS A 199 18.53 -22.17 1.70
CA LYS A 199 17.63 -21.80 2.81
C LYS A 199 17.55 -22.91 3.87
N THR A 200 18.70 -23.39 4.31
CA THR A 200 18.83 -24.45 5.32
C THR A 200 19.74 -24.02 6.46
N LEU A 201 19.52 -24.65 7.62
CA LEU A 201 20.44 -24.67 8.76
C LEU A 201 20.97 -26.08 8.91
N GLY A 202 22.27 -26.26 9.03
CA GLY A 202 22.94 -27.53 9.23
C GLY A 202 24.03 -27.44 10.29
N THR A 203 24.53 -28.60 10.70
CA THR A 203 25.67 -28.78 11.63
C THR A 203 26.93 -29.06 10.85
#